data_9cbd0aeb9a7fafd26e784e69079a75ec
#
_entry.id   9cbd0aeb9a7fafd26e784e69079a75ec
#
_cell.length_a   1.000
_cell.length_b   1.000
_cell.length_c   1.000
_cell.angle_alpha   90.00
_cell.angle_beta   90.00
_cell.angle_gamma   90.00
#
_symmetry.space_group_name_H-M   'P 1'
#
loop_
_entity.id
_entity.type
_entity.pdbx_description
1 polymer ?
#
loop_
_entity_poly.entity_id
_entity_poly.type
_entity_poly.pdbx_seq_one_letter_code
_entity_poly.pdbx_strand_id
1 'polypeptide(L)'
;MTARRFVVGTAVVLGALAAPAIAHHSSAPFYDPTKTVEIQGVVTKLHIKNPHSFLYVNVDEKGQQVEWQVEMGTGAQLSRNNLTVETLKPGTAIKVSGQPSRAEGSRGMCCIKTLMKADGSAILRGTVPREPGQ
;
A
#
# COMPACT_ATOMS: atom_id res chain seq x y z
N MET A 1 26.36 40.28 50.98
CA MET A 1 24.97 40.54 50.48
C MET A 1 24.87 40.04 49.06
N THR A 2 24.16 38.95 48.94
CA THR A 2 23.23 38.55 47.87
C THR A 2 23.72 38.45 46.42
N ALA A 3 24.15 37.25 46.05
CA ALA A 3 24.09 36.77 44.68
C ALA A 3 23.22 35.51 44.63
N ARG A 4 21.92 35.72 44.53
CA ARG A 4 20.93 34.65 44.35
C ARG A 4 19.85 35.17 43.43
N ARG A 5 20.00 35.03 42.12
CA ARG A 5 18.95 35.12 41.09
C ARG A 5 19.63 34.94 39.74
N PHE A 6 19.59 33.73 39.16
CA PHE A 6 19.61 33.47 37.70
C PHE A 6 19.84 31.97 37.46
N VAL A 7 18.88 31.13 37.86
CA VAL A 7 18.84 29.73 37.42
C VAL A 7 17.42 29.23 37.23
N VAL A 8 16.49 30.04 36.77
CA VAL A 8 15.11 29.55 36.50
C VAL A 8 14.68 29.71 35.03
N GLY A 9 15.53 30.28 34.18
CA GLY A 9 15.14 30.62 32.80
C GLY A 9 15.42 29.56 31.72
N THR A 10 16.22 28.54 31.98
CA THR A 10 16.76 27.67 30.92
C THR A 10 16.08 26.31 30.82
N ALA A 11 15.22 25.92 31.72
CA ALA A 11 14.60 24.59 31.76
C ALA A 11 13.29 24.47 30.95
N VAL A 12 12.70 25.58 30.49
CA VAL A 12 11.37 25.55 29.82
C VAL A 12 11.46 25.45 28.29
N VAL A 13 12.64 25.73 27.71
CA VAL A 13 12.75 25.76 26.22
C VAL A 13 13.11 24.41 25.60
N LEU A 14 13.62 23.44 26.36
CA LEU A 14 13.96 22.12 25.79
C LEU A 14 12.79 21.10 25.77
N GLY A 15 11.66 21.41 26.37
CA GLY A 15 10.50 20.51 26.39
C GLY A 15 9.56 20.61 25.17
N ALA A 16 9.74 21.60 24.30
CA ALA A 16 8.80 21.89 23.23
C ALA A 16 9.18 21.27 21.86
N LEU A 17 10.31 20.54 21.78
CA LEU A 17 10.81 20.00 20.50
C LEU A 17 10.61 18.48 20.32
N ALA A 18 9.96 17.82 21.27
CA ALA A 18 9.58 16.41 21.11
C ALA A 18 8.12 16.28 20.66
N ALA A 19 7.76 16.91 19.55
CA ALA A 19 6.56 16.48 18.83
C ALA A 19 6.87 15.09 18.26
N PRO A 20 6.08 14.04 18.58
CA PRO A 20 6.25 12.75 17.91
C PRO A 20 6.00 12.99 16.42
N ALA A 21 7.03 12.83 15.61
CA ALA A 21 6.88 12.74 14.17
C ALA A 21 6.14 11.42 13.88
N ILE A 22 4.83 11.44 14.01
CA ILE A 22 3.97 10.36 13.52
C ILE A 22 4.02 10.45 12.00
N ALA A 23 5.03 9.83 11.41
CA ALA A 23 5.10 9.60 9.98
C ALA A 23 4.03 8.54 9.64
N HIS A 24 2.76 8.96 9.60
CA HIS A 24 1.72 8.17 8.98
C HIS A 24 2.02 8.14 7.48
N HIS A 25 2.47 6.99 6.99
CA HIS A 25 2.53 6.72 5.56
C HIS A 25 1.09 6.57 5.05
N SER A 26 0.42 7.69 4.86
CA SER A 26 -0.91 7.73 4.26
C SER A 26 -0.76 7.53 2.76
N SER A 27 -1.49 6.58 2.19
CA SER A 27 -1.60 6.39 0.73
C SER A 27 -2.53 7.45 0.09
N ALA A 28 -3.34 8.14 0.89
CA ALA A 28 -4.36 9.09 0.43
C ALA A 28 -3.87 10.23 -0.50
N PRO A 29 -2.65 10.76 -0.39
CA PRO A 29 -2.13 11.73 -1.36
C PRO A 29 -1.97 11.15 -2.76
N PHE A 30 -1.71 9.86 -2.89
CA PHE A 30 -1.39 9.19 -4.16
C PHE A 30 -2.56 8.39 -4.72
N TYR A 31 -3.43 7.87 -3.86
CA TYR A 31 -4.55 7.01 -4.21
C TYR A 31 -5.86 7.56 -3.67
N ASP A 32 -6.96 7.29 -4.37
CA ASP A 32 -8.28 7.80 -4.01
C ASP A 32 -9.04 6.80 -3.13
N PRO A 33 -9.13 7.03 -1.79
CA PRO A 33 -9.81 6.12 -0.87
C PRO A 33 -11.33 6.07 -1.07
N THR A 34 -11.90 7.05 -1.78
CA THR A 34 -13.34 7.11 -2.04
C THR A 34 -13.76 6.29 -3.25
N LYS A 35 -12.79 5.80 -4.03
CA LYS A 35 -13.03 5.02 -5.25
C LYS A 35 -12.50 3.60 -5.12
N THR A 36 -13.06 2.74 -5.94
CA THR A 36 -12.58 1.37 -6.14
C THR A 36 -12.52 1.09 -7.62
N VAL A 37 -11.40 0.59 -8.08
CA VAL A 37 -11.24 0.04 -9.41
C VAL A 37 -11.03 -1.47 -9.29
N GLU A 38 -11.55 -2.21 -10.24
CA GLU A 38 -11.32 -3.65 -10.38
C GLU A 38 -10.72 -3.91 -11.75
N ILE A 39 -9.67 -4.70 -11.79
CA ILE A 39 -9.04 -5.16 -13.02
C ILE A 39 -8.99 -6.68 -13.05
N GLN A 40 -9.02 -7.23 -14.25
CA GLN A 40 -8.79 -8.64 -14.52
C GLN A 40 -7.69 -8.75 -15.57
N GLY A 41 -6.71 -9.59 -15.30
CA GLY A 41 -5.57 -9.75 -16.19
C GLY A 41 -4.64 -10.87 -15.78
N VAL A 42 -3.46 -10.87 -16.36
CA VAL A 42 -2.44 -11.89 -16.16
C VAL A 42 -1.23 -11.28 -15.46
N VAL A 43 -0.79 -11.89 -14.38
CA VAL A 43 0.43 -11.47 -13.67
C VAL A 43 1.62 -11.56 -14.60
N THR A 44 2.38 -10.48 -14.69
CA THR A 44 3.66 -10.43 -15.41
C THR A 44 4.83 -10.50 -14.45
N LYS A 45 4.70 -9.94 -13.24
CA LYS A 45 5.78 -9.90 -12.26
C LYS A 45 5.23 -9.64 -10.85
N LEU A 46 5.81 -10.29 -9.85
CA LEU A 46 5.74 -9.88 -8.45
C LEU A 46 7.12 -9.42 -7.98
N HIS A 47 7.21 -8.16 -7.58
CA HIS A 47 8.44 -7.56 -7.05
C HIS A 47 8.30 -7.33 -5.54
N ILE A 48 8.86 -8.24 -4.76
CA ILE A 48 8.84 -8.15 -3.30
C ILE A 48 9.94 -7.21 -2.83
N LYS A 49 9.53 -6.13 -2.16
CA LYS A 49 10.41 -5.08 -1.65
C LYS A 49 9.92 -4.55 -0.30
N ASN A 50 10.79 -3.84 0.39
CA ASN A 50 10.46 -2.98 1.53
C ASN A 50 10.73 -1.52 1.16
N PRO A 51 9.89 -0.57 1.54
CA PRO A 51 8.66 -0.73 2.34
C PRO A 51 7.44 -1.21 1.54
N HIS A 52 7.46 -1.17 0.21
CA HIS A 52 6.34 -1.50 -0.66
C HIS A 52 6.74 -2.49 -1.75
N SER A 53 5.97 -3.56 -1.87
CA SER A 53 6.05 -4.52 -2.97
C SER A 53 5.12 -4.12 -4.10
N PHE A 54 5.34 -4.64 -5.30
CA PHE A 54 4.53 -4.32 -6.48
C PHE A 54 4.18 -5.58 -7.26
N LEU A 55 2.89 -5.70 -7.59
CA LEU A 55 2.39 -6.70 -8.52
C LEU A 55 2.10 -6.03 -9.86
N TYR A 56 2.63 -6.58 -10.93
CA TYR A 56 2.40 -6.11 -12.30
C TYR A 56 1.44 -7.06 -13.00
N VAL A 57 0.41 -6.49 -13.60
CA VAL A 57 -0.69 -7.23 -14.22
C VAL A 57 -0.94 -6.69 -15.61
N ASN A 58 -0.86 -7.55 -16.62
CA ASN A 58 -1.20 -7.19 -17.97
C ASN A 58 -2.71 -7.35 -18.17
N VAL A 59 -3.38 -6.27 -18.55
CA VAL A 59 -4.83 -6.15 -18.68
C VAL A 59 -5.18 -5.82 -20.12
N ASP A 60 -6.16 -6.49 -20.69
CA ASP A 60 -6.72 -6.10 -21.98
C ASP A 60 -7.69 -4.92 -21.79
N GLU A 61 -7.29 -3.74 -22.27
CA GLU A 61 -8.14 -2.57 -22.33
C GLU A 61 -8.54 -2.31 -23.80
N LYS A 62 -9.71 -2.78 -24.18
CA LYS A 62 -10.28 -2.59 -25.55
C LYS A 62 -9.37 -3.12 -26.67
N GLY A 63 -8.76 -4.28 -26.45
CA GLY A 63 -7.87 -4.93 -27.42
C GLY A 63 -6.41 -4.46 -27.33
N GLN A 64 -6.09 -3.59 -26.37
CA GLN A 64 -4.71 -3.18 -26.09
C GLN A 64 -4.25 -3.77 -24.76
N GLN A 65 -3.05 -4.33 -24.76
CA GLN A 65 -2.42 -4.83 -23.55
C GLN A 65 -1.80 -3.69 -22.78
N VAL A 66 -2.27 -3.47 -21.56
CA VAL A 66 -1.82 -2.37 -20.69
C VAL A 66 -1.33 -2.95 -19.37
N GLU A 67 -0.13 -2.58 -18.94
CA GLU A 67 0.39 -3.00 -17.65
C GLU A 67 -0.15 -2.13 -16.52
N TRP A 68 -0.79 -2.78 -15.56
CA TRP A 68 -1.20 -2.20 -14.29
C TRP A 68 -0.18 -2.50 -13.21
N GLN A 69 0.06 -1.52 -12.34
CA GLN A 69 0.91 -1.63 -11.17
C GLN A 69 0.07 -1.60 -9.90
N VAL A 70 0.10 -2.68 -9.14
CA VAL A 70 -0.62 -2.80 -7.87
C VAL A 70 0.38 -2.69 -6.73
N GLU A 71 0.32 -1.59 -6.00
CA GLU A 71 1.14 -1.38 -4.81
C GLU A 71 0.60 -2.24 -3.67
N MET A 72 1.51 -2.97 -3.05
CA MET A 72 1.25 -3.92 -1.97
C MET A 72 2.08 -3.55 -0.74
N GLY A 73 1.86 -4.25 0.35
CA GLY A 73 2.62 -4.05 1.58
C GLY A 73 4.06 -4.54 1.53
N THR A 74 4.69 -4.58 2.69
CA THR A 74 6.05 -5.10 2.88
C THR A 74 6.16 -6.58 2.53
N GLY A 75 7.36 -7.05 2.23
CA GLY A 75 7.62 -8.48 2.02
C GLY A 75 7.13 -9.37 3.18
N ALA A 76 7.27 -8.89 4.41
CA ALA A 76 6.78 -9.60 5.59
C ALA A 76 5.24 -9.70 5.64
N GLN A 77 4.53 -8.64 5.22
CA GLN A 77 3.06 -8.68 5.13
C GLN A 77 2.60 -9.63 4.03
N LEU A 78 3.26 -9.61 2.88
CA LEU A 78 2.96 -10.54 1.78
C LEU A 78 3.15 -12.00 2.23
N SER A 79 4.28 -12.31 2.86
CA SER A 79 4.58 -13.65 3.36
C SER A 79 3.52 -14.16 4.35
N ARG A 80 3.09 -13.32 5.31
CA ARG A 80 2.03 -13.68 6.27
C ARG A 80 0.69 -13.99 5.60
N ASN A 81 0.42 -13.40 4.44
CA ASN A 81 -0.79 -13.60 3.65
C ASN A 81 -0.61 -14.67 2.54
N ASN A 82 0.48 -15.42 2.57
CA ASN A 82 0.82 -16.42 1.56
C ASN A 82 0.90 -15.84 0.12
N LEU A 83 1.25 -14.55 0.01
CA LEU A 83 1.49 -13.90 -1.27
C LEU A 83 2.98 -14.02 -1.61
N THR A 84 3.29 -15.03 -2.38
CA THR A 84 4.65 -15.39 -2.76
C THR A 84 4.82 -15.34 -4.28
N VAL A 85 6.07 -15.43 -4.74
CA VAL A 85 6.36 -15.55 -6.17
C VAL A 85 5.76 -16.81 -6.80
N GLU A 86 5.45 -17.83 -6.00
CA GLU A 86 4.78 -19.04 -6.47
C GLU A 86 3.25 -18.83 -6.62
N THR A 87 2.61 -18.19 -5.63
CA THR A 87 1.16 -17.96 -5.65
C THR A 87 0.74 -16.91 -6.68
N LEU A 88 1.64 -15.97 -6.99
CA LEU A 88 1.46 -14.89 -7.96
C LEU A 88 2.53 -14.94 -9.06
N LYS A 89 2.85 -16.11 -9.53
CA LYS A 89 3.84 -16.29 -10.60
C LYS A 89 3.36 -15.69 -11.93
N PRO A 90 4.27 -15.28 -12.81
CA PRO A 90 3.92 -14.87 -14.17
C PRO A 90 3.04 -15.90 -14.87
N GLY A 91 2.01 -15.44 -15.58
CA GLY A 91 1.01 -16.26 -16.22
C GLY A 91 -0.22 -16.57 -15.36
N THR A 92 -0.22 -16.22 -14.06
CA THR A 92 -1.40 -16.39 -13.21
C THR A 92 -2.48 -15.40 -13.60
N ALA A 93 -3.65 -15.89 -14.00
CA ALA A 93 -4.82 -15.05 -14.28
C ALA A 93 -5.51 -14.68 -12.96
N ILE A 94 -5.70 -13.38 -12.74
CA ILE A 94 -6.25 -12.83 -11.50
C ILE A 94 -7.30 -11.77 -11.74
N LYS A 95 -8.09 -11.55 -10.70
CA LYS A 95 -8.98 -10.43 -10.54
C LYS A 95 -8.61 -9.70 -9.25
N VAL A 96 -8.35 -8.41 -9.34
CA VAL A 96 -7.92 -7.60 -8.18
C VAL A 96 -8.67 -6.27 -8.15
N SER A 97 -9.07 -5.86 -6.95
CA SER A 97 -9.69 -4.55 -6.73
C SER A 97 -8.96 -3.78 -5.65
N GLY A 98 -8.96 -2.46 -5.79
CA GLY A 98 -8.28 -1.54 -4.85
C GLY A 98 -8.61 -0.09 -5.14
N GLN A 99 -7.88 0.79 -4.48
CA GLN A 99 -8.00 2.24 -4.65
C GLN A 99 -7.18 2.68 -5.86
N PRO A 100 -7.75 3.40 -6.84
CA PRO A 100 -7.02 3.87 -8.01
C PRO A 100 -6.05 4.99 -7.66
N SER A 101 -4.98 5.11 -8.44
CA SER A 101 -4.08 6.26 -8.42
C SER A 101 -4.85 7.54 -8.76
N ARG A 102 -4.47 8.65 -8.10
CA ARG A 102 -4.99 9.99 -8.41
C ARG A 102 -4.35 10.61 -9.65
N ALA A 103 -3.20 10.10 -10.08
CA ALA A 103 -2.52 10.61 -11.25
C ALA A 103 -3.34 10.31 -12.52
N GLU A 104 -3.62 11.33 -13.31
CA GLU A 104 -4.36 11.21 -14.55
C GLU A 104 -3.66 10.24 -15.51
N GLY A 105 -4.42 9.36 -16.13
CA GLY A 105 -3.90 8.35 -17.06
C GLY A 105 -3.10 7.21 -16.41
N SER A 106 -2.91 7.24 -15.08
CA SER A 106 -2.18 6.19 -14.36
C SER A 106 -2.93 4.86 -14.40
N ARG A 107 -2.19 3.78 -14.57
CA ARG A 107 -2.62 2.39 -14.41
C ARG A 107 -2.07 1.83 -13.09
N GLY A 108 -2.27 2.60 -12.01
CA GLY A 108 -1.82 2.26 -10.66
C GLY A 108 -2.99 2.08 -9.69
N MET A 109 -2.85 1.16 -8.75
CA MET A 109 -3.73 1.03 -7.59
C MET A 109 -2.96 0.60 -6.35
N CYS A 110 -3.55 0.84 -5.17
CA CYS A 110 -3.11 0.28 -3.89
C CYS A 110 -4.27 -0.27 -3.07
N CYS A 111 -3.97 -0.58 -1.83
CA CYS A 111 -4.98 -0.83 -0.79
C CYS A 111 -5.98 -1.89 -1.26
N ILE A 112 -5.44 -3.06 -1.60
CA ILE A 112 -6.19 -4.17 -2.19
C ILE A 112 -7.36 -4.54 -1.30
N LYS A 113 -8.56 -4.57 -1.88
CA LYS A 113 -9.80 -5.03 -1.24
C LYS A 113 -10.06 -6.50 -1.52
N THR A 114 -9.86 -6.92 -2.76
CA THR A 114 -10.02 -8.32 -3.18
C THR A 114 -8.87 -8.75 -4.08
N LEU A 115 -8.44 -10.00 -3.94
CA LEU A 115 -7.49 -10.63 -4.84
C LEU A 115 -7.85 -12.11 -4.97
N MET A 116 -8.21 -12.52 -6.16
CA MET A 116 -8.66 -13.88 -6.48
C MET A 116 -8.09 -14.33 -7.83
N LYS A 117 -8.08 -15.63 -8.05
CA LYS A 117 -7.83 -16.18 -9.38
C LYS A 117 -9.01 -15.87 -10.30
N ALA A 118 -8.78 -15.94 -11.61
CA ALA A 118 -9.83 -15.70 -12.61
C ALA A 118 -11.03 -16.67 -12.47
N ASP A 119 -10.83 -17.87 -11.92
CA ASP A 119 -11.88 -18.86 -11.64
C ASP A 119 -12.71 -18.53 -10.39
N GLY A 120 -12.43 -17.42 -9.71
CA GLY A 120 -13.11 -16.97 -8.49
C GLY A 120 -12.56 -17.56 -7.19
N SER A 121 -11.56 -18.45 -7.24
CA SER A 121 -10.92 -18.96 -6.02
C SER A 121 -10.08 -17.89 -5.36
N ALA A 122 -10.23 -17.74 -4.02
CA ALA A 122 -9.53 -16.72 -3.27
C ALA A 122 -8.02 -17.00 -3.21
N ILE A 123 -7.21 -16.01 -3.54
CA ILE A 123 -5.77 -16.01 -3.27
C ILE A 123 -5.53 -15.50 -1.85
N LEU A 124 -6.21 -14.40 -1.48
CA LEU A 124 -6.28 -13.94 -0.11
C LEU A 124 -7.44 -14.61 0.61
N ARG A 125 -7.15 -15.47 1.57
CA ARG A 125 -8.17 -16.00 2.48
C ARG A 125 -8.58 -14.91 3.48
N GLY A 126 -9.76 -14.30 3.26
CA GLY A 126 -10.58 -13.74 4.34
C GLY A 126 -10.03 -12.57 5.12
N THR A 127 -9.07 -11.81 4.63
CA THR A 127 -8.69 -10.54 5.22
C THR A 127 -8.93 -9.42 4.23
N VAL A 128 -10.11 -8.80 4.34
CA VAL A 128 -10.19 -7.37 4.04
C VAL A 128 -9.07 -6.73 4.86
N PRO A 129 -8.11 -6.00 4.26
CA PRO A 129 -7.15 -5.23 5.02
C PRO A 129 -7.95 -4.35 5.99
N ARG A 130 -7.81 -4.57 7.31
CA ARG A 130 -8.38 -3.67 8.29
C ARG A 130 -7.73 -2.33 8.05
N GLU A 131 -8.52 -1.34 7.71
CA GLU A 131 -8.08 0.06 7.68
C GLU A 131 -7.43 0.37 9.03
N PRO A 132 -6.23 0.98 9.06
CA PRO A 132 -5.67 1.45 10.32
C PRO A 132 -6.56 2.59 10.83
N GLY A 133 -7.36 2.34 11.87
CA GLY A 133 -8.21 3.35 12.52
C GLY A 133 -9.64 2.92 12.85
N GLN A 134 -10.01 1.66 12.78
CA GLN A 134 -11.24 1.14 13.40
C GLN A 134 -10.95 0.15 14.51
#